data_3ac31d003095928dfbf76b43e7c765c9
#
_entry.id   3ac31d003095928dfbf76b43e7c765c9
#
_cell.length_a   1.000
_cell.length_b   1.000
_cell.length_c   1.000
_cell.angle_alpha   90.00
_cell.angle_beta   90.00
_cell.angle_gamma   90.00
#
_symmetry.space_group_name_H-M   'P 1'
#
loop_
_entity.id
_entity.type
_entity.pdbx_description
1 polymer ?
#
loop_
_entity_poly.entity_id
_entity_poly.type
_entity_poly.pdbx_seq_one_letter_code
_entity_poly.pdbx_strand_id
1 'polypeptide(L)'
;MDIKVICEIASAHEGSVRDLKTLIDADSDFTATVSTNVVTIKETSPLSTGFLTITSLDDNVRLAKTDEGKAVCESVAVIPTDDTEYEVYVIVKRTINGSTKRYVECLNVFDFDQTDNTSFNYLDSQLSYSGSAATTISGLSHLEGQTVSILADGATHPDKTVSSGEITLDRSARNVKVGLAYTSLLQTMRLNAGSQNGTSQGKTKRIYDITVRMFETIGVEVGPNLNDMERIPFRSSADLMDEGIPPFTGDKEVEFRGNYETDGFIFVRQTQPLPFTILSLYPRLTTNDG
;
A
#
# COMPACT_ATOMS: atom_id res chain seq x y z
N MET A 1 -1.50 5.14 8.57
CA MET A 1 -0.04 4.98 8.60
C MET A 1 0.46 5.71 9.82
N ASP A 2 0.77 4.99 10.89
CA ASP A 2 1.24 5.64 12.12
C ASP A 2 2.69 6.05 11.93
N ILE A 3 2.92 7.33 11.68
CA ILE A 3 4.27 7.89 11.64
C ILE A 3 4.66 8.22 13.08
N LYS A 4 5.47 7.36 13.69
CA LYS A 4 6.07 7.66 14.98
C LYS A 4 7.37 8.43 14.75
N VAL A 5 7.32 9.73 14.91
CA VAL A 5 8.52 10.56 14.89
C VAL A 5 9.06 10.62 16.31
N ILE A 6 10.22 10.03 16.54
CA ILE A 6 10.94 10.14 17.81
C ILE A 6 11.93 11.30 17.65
N CYS A 7 11.64 12.41 18.31
CA CYS A 7 12.57 13.52 18.41
C CYS A 7 13.30 13.38 19.75
N GLU A 8 14.55 12.95 19.72
CA GLU A 8 15.42 12.89 20.89
C GLU A 8 16.18 14.19 20.98
N ILE A 9 15.79 15.03 21.95
CA ILE A 9 16.46 16.30 22.19
C ILE A 9 17.52 16.05 23.27
N ALA A 10 18.76 15.90 22.85
CA ALA A 10 19.88 15.80 23.76
C ALA A 10 20.14 17.20 24.39
N SER A 11 19.88 17.34 25.68
CA SER A 11 20.12 18.52 26.49
C SER A 11 19.27 19.77 26.21
N ALA A 12 18.03 19.63 25.83
CA ALA A 12 17.18 20.79 25.62
C ALA A 12 16.46 21.28 26.90
N HIS A 13 16.28 22.57 27.00
CA HIS A 13 15.39 23.21 27.96
C HIS A 13 14.00 22.55 27.90
N GLU A 14 13.42 22.22 29.06
CA GLU A 14 12.05 21.65 29.16
C GLU A 14 10.98 22.47 28.42
N GLY A 15 11.22 23.77 28.19
CA GLY A 15 10.37 24.67 27.43
C GLY A 15 10.22 24.25 25.95
N SER A 16 11.32 23.92 25.28
CA SER A 16 11.31 23.64 23.82
C SER A 16 10.50 22.39 23.43
N VAL A 17 10.48 21.38 24.29
CA VAL A 17 9.73 20.14 24.05
C VAL A 17 8.22 20.36 24.21
N ARG A 18 7.83 21.18 25.20
CA ARG A 18 6.42 21.55 25.42
C ARG A 18 5.89 22.47 24.33
N ASP A 19 6.72 23.40 23.84
CA ASP A 19 6.35 24.30 22.76
C ASP A 19 6.12 23.54 21.44
N LEU A 20 6.98 22.55 21.14
CA LEU A 20 6.82 21.67 19.98
C LEU A 20 5.55 20.83 20.07
N LYS A 21 5.24 20.28 21.26
CA LYS A 21 3.97 19.57 21.49
C LYS A 21 2.76 20.46 21.20
N THR A 22 2.77 21.68 21.72
CA THR A 22 1.65 22.63 21.56
C THR A 22 1.45 23.02 20.10
N LEU A 23 2.51 23.18 19.33
CA LEU A 23 2.44 23.47 17.90
C LEU A 23 1.86 22.29 17.11
N ILE A 24 2.22 21.07 17.48
CA ILE A 24 1.73 19.86 16.79
C ILE A 24 0.27 19.57 17.15
N ASP A 25 -0.12 19.71 18.43
CA ASP A 25 -1.51 19.52 18.86
C ASP A 25 -2.45 20.64 18.35
N ALA A 26 -1.92 21.73 17.83
CA ALA A 26 -2.71 22.76 17.16
C ALA A 26 -3.18 22.32 15.76
N ASP A 27 -2.55 21.30 15.19
CA ASP A 27 -2.99 20.70 13.95
C ASP A 27 -3.96 19.54 14.24
N SER A 28 -5.15 19.59 13.65
CA SER A 28 -6.22 18.60 13.90
C SER A 28 -5.86 17.18 13.44
N ASP A 29 -4.85 17.07 12.58
CA ASP A 29 -4.47 15.82 11.94
C ASP A 29 -3.40 15.06 12.71
N PHE A 30 -2.78 15.70 13.72
CA PHE A 30 -1.72 15.12 14.53
C PHE A 30 -1.96 15.29 16.02
N THR A 31 -1.45 14.35 16.80
CA THR A 31 -1.33 14.46 18.25
C THR A 31 0.11 14.19 18.67
N ALA A 32 0.59 14.95 19.63
CA ALA A 32 1.93 14.76 20.18
C ALA A 32 1.86 14.34 21.65
N THR A 33 2.63 13.32 22.00
CA THR A 33 2.88 12.92 23.40
C THR A 33 4.33 13.15 23.74
N VAL A 34 4.57 13.70 24.93
CA VAL A 34 5.90 13.98 25.43
C VAL A 34 6.21 13.04 26.62
N SER A 35 7.31 12.33 26.53
CA SER A 35 7.84 11.53 27.64
C SER A 35 9.33 11.81 27.79
N THR A 36 9.71 12.44 28.88
CA THR A 36 11.08 12.90 29.14
C THR A 36 11.52 13.86 28.02
N ASN A 37 12.50 13.49 27.20
CA ASN A 37 13.03 14.29 26.08
C ASN A 37 12.56 13.74 24.70
N VAL A 38 11.53 12.91 24.69
CA VAL A 38 11.01 12.29 23.47
C VAL A 38 9.63 12.83 23.17
N VAL A 39 9.46 13.39 21.99
CA VAL A 39 8.14 13.77 21.43
C VAL A 39 7.72 12.68 20.46
N THR A 40 6.61 12.04 20.75
CA THR A 40 5.98 11.08 19.84
C THR A 40 4.81 11.78 19.17
N ILE A 41 4.84 11.82 17.83
CA ILE A 41 3.79 12.42 17.01
C ILE A 41 2.98 11.28 16.40
N LYS A 42 1.67 11.32 16.59
CA LYS A 42 0.75 10.34 16.02
C LYS A 42 -0.26 11.06 15.14
N GLU A 43 -0.47 10.53 13.96
CA GLU A 43 -1.55 10.95 13.06
C GLU A 43 -2.90 10.54 13.66
N THR A 44 -3.87 11.46 13.73
CA THR A 44 -5.20 11.24 14.29
C THR A 44 -6.23 10.79 13.27
N SER A 45 -5.94 11.05 11.99
CA SER A 45 -6.81 10.68 10.87
C SER A 45 -5.97 10.13 9.72
N PRO A 46 -6.40 9.08 9.01
CA PRO A 46 -5.67 8.58 7.86
C PRO A 46 -5.72 9.62 6.75
N LEU A 47 -4.69 10.45 6.68
CA LEU A 47 -4.56 11.44 5.63
C LEU A 47 -4.17 10.79 4.32
N SER A 48 -4.90 11.12 3.31
CA SER A 48 -4.62 10.70 1.94
C SER A 48 -3.35 11.33 1.35
N THR A 49 -2.77 12.38 1.94
CA THR A 49 -1.72 13.17 1.29
C THR A 49 -0.76 13.92 2.21
N GLY A 50 -0.82 13.74 3.52
CA GLY A 50 0.01 14.50 4.45
C GLY A 50 1.46 14.02 4.48
N PHE A 51 2.38 14.77 3.91
CA PHE A 51 3.80 14.67 4.23
C PHE A 51 4.07 15.52 5.46
N LEU A 52 4.37 14.90 6.60
CA LEU A 52 4.95 15.62 7.71
C LEU A 52 6.40 15.98 7.35
N THR A 53 6.65 17.22 6.96
CA THR A 53 8.01 17.73 6.77
C THR A 53 8.50 18.27 8.10
N ILE A 54 9.43 17.58 8.72
CA ILE A 54 10.07 18.06 9.94
C ILE A 54 11.45 18.60 9.55
N THR A 55 11.62 19.91 9.70
CA THR A 55 12.92 20.56 9.50
C THR A 55 13.50 20.89 10.87
N SER A 56 14.64 20.28 11.20
CA SER A 56 15.40 20.67 12.38
C SER A 56 16.26 21.91 12.05
N LEU A 57 16.12 22.93 12.86
CA LEU A 57 16.98 24.13 12.82
C LEU A 57 18.17 24.02 13.80
N ASP A 58 18.23 22.94 14.57
CA ASP A 58 19.26 22.69 15.58
C ASP A 58 19.98 21.39 15.26
N ASP A 59 21.33 21.45 15.17
CA ASP A 59 22.20 20.30 14.90
C ASP A 59 22.15 19.21 16.00
N ASN A 60 21.56 19.54 17.16
CA ASN A 60 21.39 18.61 18.28
C ASN A 60 20.04 17.85 18.22
N VAL A 61 19.15 18.15 17.30
CA VAL A 61 17.88 17.45 17.11
C VAL A 61 18.04 16.37 16.07
N ARG A 62 17.96 15.11 16.49
CA ARG A 62 17.91 13.97 15.58
C ARG A 62 16.47 13.55 15.35
N LEU A 63 16.05 13.60 14.11
CA LEU A 63 14.73 13.14 13.67
C LEU A 63 14.90 11.73 13.10
N ALA A 64 14.24 10.76 13.71
CA ALA A 64 14.17 9.40 13.20
C ALA A 64 12.72 9.06 12.87
N LYS A 65 12.46 8.78 11.60
CA LYS A 65 11.19 8.20 11.18
C LYS A 65 11.21 6.70 11.46
N THR A 66 10.31 6.24 12.30
CA THR A 66 10.12 4.81 12.53
C THR A 66 8.96 4.35 11.66
N ASP A 67 9.25 3.59 10.61
CA ASP A 67 8.23 3.00 9.77
C ASP A 67 7.70 1.72 10.44
N GLU A 68 6.56 1.84 11.12
CA GLU A 68 5.86 0.69 11.71
C GLU A 68 5.44 -0.30 10.61
N GLY A 69 5.65 -1.57 10.86
CA GLY A 69 5.27 -2.65 9.94
C GLY A 69 6.14 -2.83 8.70
N LYS A 70 6.93 -1.83 8.29
CA LYS A 70 7.81 -1.95 7.13
C LYS A 70 8.95 -2.93 7.37
N ALA A 71 9.24 -3.73 6.33
CA ALA A 71 10.30 -4.72 6.33
C ALA A 71 11.63 -4.10 5.90
N VAL A 72 12.69 -4.45 6.62
CA VAL A 72 14.07 -4.31 6.14
C VAL A 72 14.65 -5.71 6.02
N CYS A 73 14.99 -6.13 4.80
CA CYS A 73 15.65 -7.40 4.55
C CYS A 73 17.10 -7.32 5.02
N GLU A 74 17.46 -8.15 6.01
CA GLU A 74 18.85 -8.21 6.54
C GLU A 74 19.64 -9.37 5.92
N SER A 75 18.97 -10.44 5.50
CA SER A 75 19.62 -11.61 4.89
C SER A 75 18.64 -12.36 4.01
N VAL A 76 19.17 -13.10 3.03
CA VAL A 76 18.41 -13.96 2.12
C VAL A 76 19.12 -15.30 1.98
N ALA A 77 18.36 -16.38 1.92
CA ALA A 77 18.83 -17.72 1.63
C ALA A 77 17.89 -18.41 0.65
N VAL A 78 18.45 -19.15 -0.27
CA VAL A 78 17.70 -20.00 -1.22
C VAL A 78 17.87 -21.44 -0.79
N ILE A 79 16.77 -22.14 -0.58
CA ILE A 79 16.75 -23.55 -0.15
C ILE A 79 16.18 -24.37 -1.30
N PRO A 80 16.95 -25.36 -1.80
CA PRO A 80 16.42 -26.30 -2.79
C PRO A 80 15.36 -27.19 -2.12
N THR A 81 14.22 -27.31 -2.77
CA THR A 81 13.17 -28.28 -2.39
C THR A 81 13.33 -29.57 -3.21
N ASP A 82 12.61 -30.61 -2.82
CA ASP A 82 12.60 -31.90 -3.55
C ASP A 82 11.96 -31.77 -4.95
N ASP A 83 11.20 -30.69 -5.17
CA ASP A 83 10.64 -30.34 -6.47
C ASP A 83 11.62 -29.45 -7.26
N THR A 84 11.27 -29.16 -8.50
CA THR A 84 12.11 -28.37 -9.43
C THR A 84 12.21 -26.88 -9.06
N GLU A 85 11.59 -26.45 -7.99
CA GLU A 85 11.53 -25.07 -7.54
C GLU A 85 12.41 -24.84 -6.31
N TYR A 86 12.86 -23.60 -6.15
CA TYR A 86 13.65 -23.17 -5.00
C TYR A 86 12.79 -22.25 -4.12
N GLU A 87 12.82 -22.44 -2.82
CA GLU A 87 12.22 -21.53 -1.86
C GLU A 87 13.20 -20.45 -1.43
N VAL A 88 12.74 -19.23 -1.39
CA VAL A 88 13.53 -18.06 -0.97
C VAL A 88 13.09 -17.63 0.41
N TYR A 89 13.98 -17.78 1.38
CA TYR A 89 13.79 -17.33 2.75
C TYR A 89 14.52 -16.02 3.00
N VAL A 90 13.86 -15.11 3.69
CA VAL A 90 14.41 -13.80 4.05
C VAL A 90 14.33 -13.59 5.55
N ILE A 91 15.39 -13.00 6.12
CA ILE A 91 15.33 -12.48 7.48
C ILE A 91 14.94 -11.02 7.39
N VAL A 92 13.75 -10.72 7.86
CA VAL A 92 13.21 -9.37 7.86
C VAL A 92 13.20 -8.78 9.26
N LYS A 93 13.64 -7.53 9.34
CA LYS A 93 13.51 -6.70 10.53
C LYS A 93 12.31 -5.78 10.37
N ARG A 94 11.39 -5.83 11.32
CA ARG A 94 10.19 -4.96 11.38
C ARG A 94 10.11 -4.30 12.74
N THR A 95 9.51 -3.10 12.79
CA THR A 95 9.06 -2.50 14.04
C THR A 95 7.59 -2.85 14.22
N ILE A 96 7.28 -3.61 15.26
CA ILE A 96 5.93 -4.06 15.60
C ILE A 96 5.62 -3.64 17.03
N ASN A 97 4.55 -2.87 17.21
CA ASN A 97 4.13 -2.30 18.50
C ASN A 97 5.30 -1.60 19.23
N GLY A 98 6.03 -0.75 18.49
CA GLY A 98 7.17 0.02 18.98
C GLY A 98 8.43 -0.80 19.28
N SER A 99 8.44 -2.12 19.04
CA SER A 99 9.59 -2.99 19.27
C SER A 99 10.17 -3.53 17.97
N THR A 100 11.49 -3.49 17.84
CA THR A 100 12.17 -4.10 16.70
C THR A 100 12.21 -5.61 16.86
N LYS A 101 11.68 -6.31 15.88
CA LYS A 101 11.62 -7.78 15.80
C LYS A 101 12.20 -8.28 14.49
N ARG A 102 12.70 -9.52 14.51
CA ARG A 102 13.21 -10.23 13.33
C ARG A 102 12.37 -11.47 13.10
N TYR A 103 11.97 -11.66 11.85
CA TYR A 103 11.19 -12.81 11.41
C TYR A 103 11.89 -13.49 10.25
N VAL A 104 11.74 -14.79 10.17
CA VAL A 104 12.08 -15.55 8.97
C VAL A 104 10.80 -15.68 8.16
N GLU A 105 10.80 -15.09 6.98
CA GLU A 105 9.67 -15.12 6.05
C GLU A 105 10.07 -15.87 4.78
N CYS A 106 9.14 -16.64 4.21
CA CYS A 106 9.32 -17.28 2.93
C CYS A 106 8.63 -16.44 1.86
N LEU A 107 9.33 -16.13 0.77
CA LEU A 107 8.71 -15.49 -0.38
C LEU A 107 7.83 -16.52 -1.09
N ASN A 108 6.54 -16.20 -1.20
CA ASN A 108 5.64 -17.01 -1.98
C ASN A 108 5.95 -16.86 -3.48
N VAL A 109 5.96 -17.95 -4.21
CA VAL A 109 6.13 -17.93 -5.67
C VAL A 109 4.90 -17.26 -6.28
N PHE A 110 5.16 -16.36 -7.24
CA PHE A 110 4.07 -15.77 -8.01
C PHE A 110 3.49 -16.83 -8.93
N ASP A 111 2.25 -17.20 -8.65
CA ASP A 111 1.51 -18.17 -9.45
C ASP A 111 0.63 -17.42 -10.45
N PHE A 112 0.86 -17.63 -11.74
CA PHE A 112 -0.02 -17.20 -12.81
C PHE A 112 -1.15 -18.24 -12.95
N ASP A 113 -2.29 -17.84 -13.50
CA ASP A 113 -3.50 -18.69 -13.67
C ASP A 113 -4.26 -19.00 -12.36
N GLN A 114 -4.16 -18.10 -11.36
CA GLN A 114 -4.98 -18.20 -10.14
C GLN A 114 -6.43 -17.79 -10.44
N THR A 115 -7.28 -18.78 -10.67
CA THR A 115 -8.72 -18.58 -10.87
C THR A 115 -9.51 -18.63 -9.57
N ASP A 116 -8.91 -19.19 -8.51
CA ASP A 116 -9.54 -19.28 -7.18
C ASP A 116 -9.10 -18.09 -6.32
N ASN A 117 -10.04 -17.19 -6.06
CA ASN A 117 -9.82 -16.01 -5.24
C ASN A 117 -9.35 -16.33 -3.80
N THR A 118 -9.63 -17.55 -3.30
CA THR A 118 -9.22 -17.95 -1.95
C THR A 118 -7.72 -18.28 -1.87
N SER A 119 -7.07 -18.48 -3.01
CA SER A 119 -5.63 -18.80 -3.12
C SER A 119 -4.73 -17.56 -3.15
N PHE A 120 -5.28 -16.35 -3.29
CA PHE A 120 -4.50 -15.11 -3.39
C PHE A 120 -3.61 -14.86 -2.18
N ASN A 121 -2.34 -14.51 -2.42
CA ASN A 121 -1.32 -14.25 -1.41
C ASN A 121 -0.60 -12.93 -1.73
N TYR A 122 -1.27 -11.80 -1.48
CA TYR A 122 -0.79 -10.45 -1.79
C TYR A 122 -0.68 -9.57 -0.54
N LEU A 123 -0.17 -10.16 0.55
CA LEU A 123 0.06 -9.50 1.83
C LEU A 123 1.45 -9.82 2.35
N ASP A 124 2.08 -8.87 3.02
CA ASP A 124 3.33 -9.09 3.72
C ASP A 124 3.08 -9.72 5.10
N SER A 125 4.02 -10.55 5.55
CA SER A 125 3.92 -11.22 6.87
C SER A 125 2.59 -11.94 7.07
N GLN A 126 2.13 -12.60 5.99
CA GLN A 126 0.79 -13.16 5.88
C GLN A 126 0.60 -14.40 6.76
N LEU A 127 -0.56 -14.47 7.41
CA LEU A 127 -1.12 -15.67 8.00
C LEU A 127 -2.33 -16.12 7.17
N SER A 128 -2.42 -17.43 6.92
CA SER A 128 -3.53 -18.06 6.23
C SER A 128 -4.31 -18.95 7.19
N TYR A 129 -5.63 -18.76 7.23
CA TYR A 129 -6.57 -19.64 7.92
C TYR A 129 -7.43 -20.37 6.89
N SER A 130 -7.56 -21.68 7.05
CA SER A 130 -8.50 -22.48 6.28
C SER A 130 -9.14 -23.52 7.20
N GLY A 131 -10.47 -23.48 7.31
CA GLY A 131 -11.18 -24.34 8.24
C GLY A 131 -12.68 -24.10 8.31
N SER A 132 -13.27 -24.42 9.46
CA SER A 132 -14.67 -24.12 9.74
C SER A 132 -14.91 -22.62 9.71
N ALA A 133 -16.12 -22.19 9.31
CA ALA A 133 -16.46 -20.77 9.31
C ALA A 133 -16.24 -20.13 10.70
N ALA A 134 -15.38 -19.13 10.78
CA ALA A 134 -14.99 -18.45 11.99
C ALA A 134 -15.09 -16.92 11.82
N THR A 135 -15.38 -16.23 12.90
CA THR A 135 -15.33 -14.76 12.98
C THR A 135 -14.07 -14.29 13.69
N THR A 136 -13.46 -15.10 14.53
CA THR A 136 -12.22 -14.78 15.24
C THR A 136 -11.06 -15.54 14.61
N ILE A 137 -10.03 -14.81 14.19
CA ILE A 137 -8.80 -15.37 13.62
C ILE A 137 -7.66 -15.07 14.58
N SER A 138 -7.04 -16.11 15.10
CA SER A 138 -5.94 -16.06 16.07
C SER A 138 -4.58 -16.41 15.43
N GLY A 139 -3.50 -16.33 16.20
CA GLY A 139 -2.14 -16.61 15.73
C GLY A 139 -1.41 -15.39 15.18
N LEU A 140 -1.96 -14.19 15.35
CA LEU A 140 -1.45 -12.93 14.81
C LEU A 140 -0.53 -12.17 15.79
N SER A 141 0.00 -12.80 16.82
CA SER A 141 0.86 -12.13 17.81
C SER A 141 2.12 -11.50 17.22
N HIS A 142 2.55 -11.95 16.03
CA HIS A 142 3.65 -11.33 15.27
C HIS A 142 3.29 -9.96 14.68
N LEU A 143 1.98 -9.64 14.57
CA LEU A 143 1.44 -8.38 14.07
C LEU A 143 0.69 -7.59 15.15
N GLU A 144 0.96 -7.85 16.42
CA GLU A 144 0.27 -7.18 17.54
C GLU A 144 0.29 -5.66 17.42
N GLY A 145 -0.87 -5.02 17.56
CA GLY A 145 -1.04 -3.57 17.44
C GLY A 145 -1.03 -3.03 16.00
N GLN A 146 -0.77 -3.88 14.99
CA GLN A 146 -0.77 -3.45 13.60
C GLN A 146 -2.18 -3.46 13.01
N THR A 147 -2.45 -2.49 12.12
CA THR A 147 -3.61 -2.56 11.23
C THR A 147 -3.29 -3.50 10.08
N VAL A 148 -4.09 -4.54 9.93
CA VAL A 148 -3.90 -5.60 8.93
C VAL A 148 -5.00 -5.56 7.88
N SER A 149 -4.62 -5.82 6.65
CA SER A 149 -5.58 -6.04 5.55
C SER A 149 -5.97 -7.52 5.48
N ILE A 150 -7.19 -7.75 5.04
CA ILE A 150 -7.85 -9.04 5.15
C ILE A 150 -8.52 -9.41 3.84
N LEU A 151 -8.28 -10.63 3.39
CA LEU A 151 -9.04 -11.28 2.33
C LEU A 151 -9.84 -12.43 2.95
N ALA A 152 -11.17 -12.37 2.89
CA ALA A 152 -12.07 -13.35 3.50
C ALA A 152 -12.93 -14.01 2.42
N ASP A 153 -12.76 -15.34 2.22
CA ASP A 153 -13.40 -16.12 1.17
C ASP A 153 -13.25 -15.47 -0.22
N GLY A 154 -12.04 -15.01 -0.53
CA GLY A 154 -11.70 -14.41 -1.82
C GLY A 154 -12.20 -12.97 -2.04
N ALA A 155 -12.80 -12.35 -1.04
CA ALA A 155 -13.24 -10.96 -1.09
C ALA A 155 -12.50 -10.10 -0.06
N THR A 156 -12.25 -8.84 -0.40
CA THR A 156 -11.66 -7.88 0.55
C THR A 156 -12.61 -7.64 1.73
N HIS A 157 -12.04 -7.56 2.91
CA HIS A 157 -12.73 -7.25 4.15
C HIS A 157 -12.15 -5.94 4.72
N PRO A 158 -12.93 -5.13 5.46
CA PRO A 158 -12.38 -3.95 6.13
C PRO A 158 -11.19 -4.28 7.02
N ASP A 159 -10.19 -3.41 7.02
CA ASP A 159 -9.00 -3.56 7.84
C ASP A 159 -9.35 -3.65 9.32
N LYS A 160 -8.56 -4.41 10.08
CA LYS A 160 -8.70 -4.58 11.52
C LYS A 160 -7.36 -4.37 12.21
N THR A 161 -7.40 -3.95 13.47
CA THR A 161 -6.18 -3.88 14.30
C THR A 161 -6.07 -5.16 15.12
N VAL A 162 -4.88 -5.76 15.11
CA VAL A 162 -4.59 -6.97 15.90
C VAL A 162 -4.53 -6.61 17.38
N SER A 163 -5.26 -7.35 18.19
CA SER A 163 -5.28 -7.19 19.65
C SER A 163 -5.27 -8.57 20.33
N SER A 164 -4.36 -8.77 21.25
CA SER A 164 -4.14 -10.05 21.93
C SER A 164 -3.84 -11.21 20.97
N GLY A 165 -3.18 -10.91 19.87
CA GLY A 165 -2.81 -11.89 18.83
C GLY A 165 -3.98 -12.36 17.97
N GLU A 166 -5.10 -11.64 17.93
CA GLU A 166 -6.29 -12.00 17.15
C GLU A 166 -7.00 -10.79 16.55
N ILE A 167 -7.86 -11.06 15.56
CA ILE A 167 -8.79 -10.10 14.98
C ILE A 167 -10.21 -10.68 14.96
N THR A 168 -11.22 -9.80 14.93
CA THR A 168 -12.63 -10.19 14.77
C THR A 168 -13.16 -9.68 13.43
N LEU A 169 -13.61 -10.60 12.59
CA LEU A 169 -14.22 -10.31 11.29
C LEU A 169 -15.67 -9.85 11.47
N ASP A 170 -16.15 -9.03 10.53
CA ASP A 170 -17.54 -8.56 10.50
C ASP A 170 -18.52 -9.66 10.02
N ARG A 171 -17.99 -10.68 9.35
CA ARG A 171 -18.71 -11.87 8.88
C ARG A 171 -17.88 -13.12 9.08
N SER A 172 -18.52 -14.27 9.26
CA SER A 172 -17.79 -15.54 9.32
C SER A 172 -17.22 -15.91 7.94
N ALA A 173 -16.00 -16.45 7.93
CA ALA A 173 -15.32 -16.89 6.73
C ALA A 173 -14.59 -18.22 6.97
N ARG A 174 -14.35 -18.98 5.90
CA ARG A 174 -13.66 -20.27 5.92
C ARG A 174 -12.20 -20.17 5.51
N ASN A 175 -11.93 -19.31 4.53
CA ASN A 175 -10.59 -19.05 4.03
C ASN A 175 -10.28 -17.58 4.28
N VAL A 176 -9.29 -17.33 5.14
CA VAL A 176 -8.92 -15.96 5.50
C VAL A 176 -7.42 -15.77 5.36
N LYS A 177 -7.02 -14.73 4.65
CA LYS A 177 -5.64 -14.26 4.57
C LYS A 177 -5.56 -12.94 5.32
N VAL A 178 -4.62 -12.84 6.23
CA VAL A 178 -4.40 -11.65 7.08
C VAL A 178 -2.93 -11.28 7.03
N GLY A 179 -2.62 -10.01 6.83
CA GLY A 179 -1.24 -9.55 6.78
C GLY A 179 -1.12 -8.04 6.63
N LEU A 180 0.11 -7.58 6.46
CA LEU A 180 0.39 -6.17 6.23
C LEU A 180 0.15 -5.84 4.76
N ALA A 181 -0.63 -4.79 4.52
CA ALA A 181 -0.86 -4.29 3.17
C ALA A 181 0.39 -3.62 2.60
N TYR A 182 0.57 -3.75 1.31
CA TYR A 182 1.50 -2.93 0.54
C TYR A 182 0.78 -2.31 -0.66
N THR A 183 1.32 -1.21 -1.16
CA THR A 183 0.79 -0.54 -2.34
C THR A 183 1.69 -0.85 -3.53
N SER A 184 1.13 -1.48 -4.54
CA SER A 184 1.80 -1.62 -5.84
C SER A 184 1.54 -0.38 -6.67
N LEU A 185 2.60 0.28 -7.11
CA LEU A 185 2.54 1.53 -7.86
C LEU A 185 3.39 1.44 -9.11
N LEU A 186 2.79 1.77 -10.25
CA LEU A 186 3.46 1.97 -11.52
C LEU A 186 3.30 3.43 -11.94
N GLN A 187 4.38 4.09 -12.27
CA GLN A 187 4.40 5.40 -12.93
C GLN A 187 5.09 5.24 -14.28
N THR A 188 4.43 5.68 -15.35
CA THR A 188 5.04 5.66 -16.67
C THR A 188 6.15 6.70 -16.79
N MET A 189 7.00 6.55 -17.79
CA MET A 189 7.84 7.65 -18.26
C MET A 189 6.95 8.75 -18.86
N ARG A 190 7.53 9.94 -19.06
CA ARG A 190 6.88 11.03 -19.82
C ARG A 190 6.45 10.53 -21.18
N LEU A 191 5.16 10.72 -21.49
CA LEU A 191 4.65 10.30 -22.79
C LEU A 191 5.23 11.17 -23.90
N ASN A 192 5.84 10.51 -24.87
CA ASN A 192 6.32 11.14 -26.09
C ASN A 192 5.60 10.51 -27.28
N ALA A 193 4.53 11.14 -27.74
CA ALA A 193 3.86 10.76 -28.98
C ALA A 193 4.56 11.46 -30.14
N GLY A 194 5.20 10.68 -31.00
CA GLY A 194 5.74 11.20 -32.26
C GLY A 194 4.62 11.67 -33.19
N SER A 195 4.72 12.84 -33.75
CA SER A 195 3.80 13.34 -34.76
C SER A 195 4.56 13.69 -36.06
N GLN A 196 3.86 13.90 -37.17
CA GLN A 196 4.46 14.37 -38.38
C GLN A 196 5.21 15.71 -38.20
N ASN A 197 4.87 16.47 -37.16
CA ASN A 197 5.45 17.77 -36.81
C ASN A 197 6.56 17.68 -35.73
N GLY A 198 7.16 16.51 -35.52
CA GLY A 198 8.25 16.31 -34.57
C GLY A 198 7.83 15.71 -33.24
N THR A 199 8.70 15.86 -32.24
CA THR A 199 8.46 15.33 -30.90
C THR A 199 7.36 16.10 -30.16
N SER A 200 6.60 15.41 -29.29
CA SER A 200 5.67 16.03 -28.34
C SER A 200 6.33 16.48 -27.03
N GLN A 201 7.66 16.32 -26.91
CA GLN A 201 8.40 16.83 -25.75
C GLN A 201 8.36 18.36 -25.72
N GLY A 202 8.06 18.93 -24.55
CA GLY A 202 7.92 20.36 -24.38
C GLY A 202 6.58 20.95 -24.84
N LYS A 203 5.74 20.17 -25.53
CA LYS A 203 4.37 20.57 -25.89
C LYS A 203 3.41 20.28 -24.74
N THR A 204 2.42 21.13 -24.58
CA THR A 204 1.32 20.87 -23.65
C THR A 204 0.47 19.74 -24.21
N LYS A 205 0.19 18.75 -23.38
CA LYS A 205 -0.61 17.56 -23.72
C LYS A 205 -1.69 17.30 -22.67
N ARG A 206 -2.79 16.71 -23.12
CA ARG A 206 -3.87 16.24 -22.24
C ARG A 206 -4.20 14.80 -22.61
N ILE A 207 -4.09 13.91 -21.64
CA ILE A 207 -4.64 12.56 -21.74
C ILE A 207 -6.08 12.64 -21.30
N TYR A 208 -7.03 12.16 -22.13
CA TYR A 208 -8.45 12.21 -21.83
C TYR A 208 -9.07 10.82 -21.66
N ASP A 209 -8.38 9.78 -22.11
CA ASP A 209 -8.84 8.42 -22.07
C ASP A 209 -7.65 7.45 -22.06
N ILE A 210 -7.83 6.30 -21.41
CA ILE A 210 -6.82 5.26 -21.34
C ILE A 210 -7.47 3.88 -21.44
N THR A 211 -6.96 3.05 -22.35
CA THR A 211 -7.29 1.63 -22.34
C THR A 211 -6.17 0.87 -21.63
N VAL A 212 -6.54 0.13 -20.60
CA VAL A 212 -5.62 -0.70 -19.80
C VAL A 212 -5.85 -2.16 -20.15
N ARG A 213 -4.81 -2.81 -20.67
CA ARG A 213 -4.80 -4.25 -20.91
C ARG A 213 -4.26 -4.98 -19.70
N MET A 214 -5.07 -5.87 -19.15
CA MET A 214 -4.82 -6.56 -17.90
C MET A 214 -4.91 -8.07 -18.08
N PHE A 215 -4.19 -8.80 -17.22
CA PHE A 215 -4.28 -10.25 -17.09
C PHE A 215 -4.59 -10.60 -15.63
N GLU A 216 -5.67 -11.33 -15.39
CA GLU A 216 -6.11 -11.79 -14.06
C GLU A 216 -6.00 -10.71 -12.97
N THR A 217 -6.61 -9.57 -13.21
CA THR A 217 -6.46 -8.37 -12.37
C THR A 217 -7.78 -7.92 -11.78
N ILE A 218 -7.76 -7.43 -10.53
CA ILE A 218 -8.92 -6.84 -9.85
C ILE A 218 -8.47 -5.63 -9.03
N GLY A 219 -9.33 -4.61 -8.88
CA GLY A 219 -9.17 -3.54 -7.89
C GLY A 219 -8.20 -2.41 -8.26
N VAL A 220 -7.83 -2.29 -9.53
CA VAL A 220 -6.85 -1.31 -10.04
C VAL A 220 -7.44 0.10 -10.08
N GLU A 221 -6.59 1.06 -9.77
CA GLU A 221 -6.85 2.50 -9.90
C GLU A 221 -5.86 3.11 -10.90
N VAL A 222 -6.33 4.06 -11.71
CA VAL A 222 -5.54 4.76 -12.73
C VAL A 222 -5.76 6.26 -12.63
N GLY A 223 -4.72 7.06 -12.78
CA GLY A 223 -4.86 8.51 -12.69
C GLY A 223 -3.64 9.30 -13.14
N PRO A 224 -3.77 10.64 -13.27
CA PRO A 224 -2.68 11.53 -13.62
C PRO A 224 -1.68 11.77 -12.48
N ASN A 225 -2.12 11.58 -11.25
CA ASN A 225 -1.32 11.70 -10.04
C ASN A 225 -1.93 10.86 -8.90
N LEU A 226 -1.22 10.73 -7.78
CA LEU A 226 -1.65 9.89 -6.66
C LEU A 226 -2.89 10.39 -5.90
N ASN A 227 -3.26 11.67 -6.10
CA ASN A 227 -4.39 12.30 -5.43
C ASN A 227 -5.68 12.24 -6.27
N ASP A 228 -5.54 11.99 -7.57
CA ASP A 228 -6.64 11.96 -8.53
C ASP A 228 -6.60 10.63 -9.29
N MET A 229 -7.00 9.58 -8.57
CA MET A 229 -7.03 8.21 -9.07
C MET A 229 -8.48 7.77 -9.30
N GLU A 230 -8.77 7.21 -10.46
CA GLU A 230 -10.07 6.63 -10.80
C GLU A 230 -10.01 5.10 -10.64
N ARG A 231 -10.94 4.53 -9.89
CA ARG A 231 -11.04 3.08 -9.73
C ARG A 231 -11.71 2.45 -10.94
N ILE A 232 -11.06 1.46 -11.53
CA ILE A 232 -11.62 0.70 -12.63
C ILE A 232 -12.74 -0.23 -12.12
N PRO A 233 -13.97 -0.16 -12.64
CA PRO A 233 -15.04 -1.05 -12.23
C PRO A 233 -14.83 -2.46 -12.81
N PHE A 234 -14.75 -3.46 -11.93
CA PHE A 234 -14.63 -4.87 -12.33
C PHE A 234 -15.94 -5.64 -12.20
N ARG A 235 -16.76 -5.30 -11.20
CA ARG A 235 -18.05 -5.97 -10.98
C ARG A 235 -19.03 -5.67 -12.10
N SER A 236 -19.68 -6.71 -12.60
CA SER A 236 -20.77 -6.64 -13.57
C SER A 236 -22.12 -6.95 -12.89
N SER A 237 -23.23 -6.71 -13.60
CA SER A 237 -24.57 -7.05 -13.11
C SER A 237 -24.83 -8.57 -13.06
N ALA A 238 -23.96 -9.37 -13.65
CA ALA A 238 -24.05 -10.83 -13.62
C ALA A 238 -23.34 -11.45 -12.40
N ASP A 239 -22.48 -10.69 -11.70
CA ASP A 239 -21.71 -11.19 -10.57
C ASP A 239 -22.56 -11.25 -9.29
N LEU A 240 -22.45 -12.33 -8.54
CA LEU A 240 -23.15 -12.52 -7.28
C LEU A 240 -22.64 -11.52 -6.24
N MET A 241 -23.53 -10.96 -5.44
CA MET A 241 -23.19 -9.88 -4.50
C MET A 241 -22.43 -10.34 -3.26
N ASP A 242 -22.52 -11.60 -2.91
CA ASP A 242 -21.94 -12.25 -1.73
C ASP A 242 -20.64 -13.03 -2.03
N GLU A 243 -20.20 -13.03 -3.30
CA GLU A 243 -18.95 -13.67 -3.73
C GLU A 243 -17.89 -12.65 -4.13
N GLY A 244 -16.62 -13.08 -4.06
CA GLY A 244 -15.48 -12.33 -4.59
C GLY A 244 -15.61 -12.14 -6.10
N ILE A 245 -15.18 -11.00 -6.61
CA ILE A 245 -15.17 -10.72 -8.05
C ILE A 245 -14.10 -11.60 -8.70
N PRO A 246 -14.42 -12.34 -9.79
CA PRO A 246 -13.41 -13.12 -10.50
C PRO A 246 -12.35 -12.21 -11.14
N PRO A 247 -11.10 -12.67 -11.26
CA PRO A 247 -10.04 -11.95 -11.96
C PRO A 247 -10.44 -11.66 -13.41
N PHE A 248 -10.15 -10.45 -13.85
CA PHE A 248 -10.46 -9.99 -15.20
C PHE A 248 -9.24 -10.08 -16.11
N THR A 249 -9.41 -10.64 -17.29
CA THR A 249 -8.43 -10.62 -18.38
C THR A 249 -9.03 -9.93 -19.59
N GLY A 250 -8.35 -8.90 -20.11
CA GLY A 250 -8.81 -8.16 -21.28
C GLY A 250 -8.52 -6.67 -21.20
N ASP A 251 -9.24 -5.90 -21.99
CA ASP A 251 -9.10 -4.46 -22.11
C ASP A 251 -10.21 -3.75 -21.35
N LYS A 252 -9.86 -2.75 -20.54
CA LYS A 252 -10.78 -1.81 -19.89
C LYS A 252 -10.47 -0.40 -20.34
N GLU A 253 -11.46 0.30 -20.86
CA GLU A 253 -11.40 1.71 -21.20
C GLU A 253 -11.84 2.54 -19.99
N VAL A 254 -11.05 3.55 -19.64
CA VAL A 254 -11.27 4.39 -18.46
C VAL A 254 -11.10 5.84 -18.87
N GLU A 255 -12.09 6.68 -18.50
CA GLU A 255 -11.97 8.12 -18.63
C GLU A 255 -10.81 8.62 -17.78
N PHE A 256 -9.87 9.30 -18.39
CA PHE A 256 -8.69 9.82 -17.69
C PHE A 256 -8.84 11.31 -17.44
N ARG A 257 -8.91 11.70 -16.18
CA ARG A 257 -9.13 13.11 -15.76
C ARG A 257 -7.87 13.95 -15.81
N GLY A 258 -7.07 13.81 -16.88
CA GLY A 258 -5.85 14.57 -17.08
C GLY A 258 -6.13 16.04 -17.39
N ASN A 259 -5.32 16.92 -16.82
CA ASN A 259 -5.24 18.31 -17.20
C ASN A 259 -4.25 18.51 -18.34
N TYR A 260 -4.20 19.73 -18.89
CA TYR A 260 -3.15 20.12 -19.82
C TYR A 260 -1.82 20.29 -19.07
N GLU A 261 -0.85 19.45 -19.37
CA GLU A 261 0.47 19.44 -18.75
C GLU A 261 1.56 19.09 -19.75
N THR A 262 2.81 19.37 -19.41
CA THR A 262 3.97 19.09 -20.29
C THR A 262 4.51 17.67 -20.12
N ASP A 263 4.28 17.05 -18.96
CA ASP A 263 4.88 15.76 -18.62
C ASP A 263 4.04 14.56 -19.09
N GLY A 264 2.76 14.54 -18.80
CA GLY A 264 1.83 13.47 -19.22
C GLY A 264 2.18 12.11 -18.59
N PHE A 265 2.26 12.05 -17.26
CA PHE A 265 2.45 10.79 -16.55
C PHE A 265 1.12 10.05 -16.41
N ILE A 266 1.23 8.73 -16.35
CA ILE A 266 0.13 7.84 -15.97
C ILE A 266 0.57 7.08 -14.74
N PHE A 267 -0.26 7.11 -13.71
CA PHE A 267 -0.10 6.31 -12.50
C PHE A 267 -1.11 5.18 -12.50
N VAL A 268 -0.66 4.00 -12.16
CA VAL A 268 -1.51 2.82 -11.93
C VAL A 268 -1.19 2.28 -10.55
N ARG A 269 -2.22 2.06 -9.73
CA ARG A 269 -2.06 1.68 -8.33
C ARG A 269 -2.98 0.54 -7.94
N GLN A 270 -2.46 -0.35 -7.10
CA GLN A 270 -3.23 -1.35 -6.38
C GLN A 270 -2.96 -1.20 -4.88
N THR A 271 -4.01 -1.01 -4.09
CA THR A 271 -3.93 -0.85 -2.63
C THR A 271 -4.55 -2.00 -1.85
N GLN A 272 -5.28 -2.87 -2.55
CA GLN A 272 -5.96 -4.03 -1.96
C GLN A 272 -5.13 -5.30 -2.15
N PRO A 273 -5.30 -6.34 -1.30
CA PRO A 273 -4.58 -7.60 -1.41
C PRO A 273 -5.12 -8.48 -2.55
N LEU A 274 -5.12 -7.94 -3.76
CA LEU A 274 -5.70 -8.54 -4.96
C LEU A 274 -4.67 -8.59 -6.09
N PRO A 275 -4.83 -9.52 -7.06
CA PRO A 275 -3.91 -9.68 -8.17
C PRO A 275 -3.85 -8.43 -9.06
N PHE A 276 -2.64 -8.13 -9.52
CA PHE A 276 -2.36 -6.94 -10.30
C PHE A 276 -1.31 -7.21 -11.39
N THR A 277 -1.75 -7.45 -12.61
CA THR A 277 -0.88 -7.67 -13.76
C THR A 277 -1.30 -6.79 -14.94
N ILE A 278 -0.50 -5.78 -15.25
CA ILE A 278 -0.72 -4.88 -16.38
C ILE A 278 0.15 -5.31 -17.55
N LEU A 279 -0.47 -5.60 -18.67
CA LEU A 279 0.23 -5.99 -19.90
C LEU A 279 0.59 -4.77 -20.74
N SER A 280 -0.32 -3.81 -20.86
CA SER A 280 -0.08 -2.59 -21.66
C SER A 280 -1.06 -1.48 -21.31
N LEU A 281 -0.64 -0.25 -21.63
CA LEU A 281 -1.43 0.97 -21.46
C LEU A 281 -1.51 1.66 -22.83
N TYR A 282 -2.72 2.02 -23.26
CA TYR A 282 -3.00 2.70 -24.52
C TYR A 282 -3.65 4.06 -24.25
N PRO A 283 -2.86 5.10 -23.96
CA PRO A 283 -3.39 6.43 -23.70
C PRO A 283 -3.84 7.12 -25.01
N ARG A 284 -4.98 7.80 -24.93
CA ARG A 284 -5.43 8.74 -25.96
C ARG A 284 -5.17 10.15 -25.48
N LEU A 285 -4.41 10.90 -26.24
CA LEU A 285 -3.99 12.25 -25.85
C LEU A 285 -4.15 13.25 -27.00
N THR A 286 -4.32 14.51 -26.64
CA THR A 286 -4.23 15.65 -27.53
C THR A 286 -3.00 16.47 -27.16
N THR A 287 -2.32 17.01 -28.16
CA THR A 287 -1.21 17.95 -27.97
C THR A 287 -1.59 19.32 -28.51
N ASN A 288 -1.18 20.35 -27.79
CA ASN A 288 -1.36 21.74 -28.23
C ASN A 288 0.03 22.35 -28.44
N ASP A 289 0.21 22.99 -29.58
CA ASP A 289 1.50 23.57 -29.97
C ASP A 289 1.74 24.97 -29.38
N GLY A 290 0.80 25.51 -28.57
CA GLY A 290 0.88 26.81 -27.91
C GLY A 290 0.42 27.93 -28.86
#